data_04722af3cd90df436d984e011398071c
#
_entry.id   04722af3cd90df436d984e011398071c
#
_cell.length_a   1.000
_cell.length_b   1.000
_cell.length_c   1.000
_cell.angle_alpha   90.00
_cell.angle_beta   90.00
_cell.angle_gamma   90.00
#
_symmetry.space_group_name_H-M   'P 1'
#
loop_
_entity.id
_entity.type
_entity.pdbx_description
1 polymer ?
#
loop_
_entity_poly.entity_id
_entity_poly.type
_entity_poly.pdbx_seq_one_letter_code
_entity_poly.pdbx_strand_id
1 'polypeptide(L)'
;MHRFFKLLILITPILFLVNLSFALTDQLPHDKSIQWPTNKWPENKILLSDDIKFNKIIEHTFSTDSNETLGKTNAILIIQGGSIVYEKYNSPTTIDTKLVSYSMAKSYIGLLTGIMIDSGFISSIDETNLLPEWKDNRKHISVDHLLNMKSGLDFVEQYDVNGRSDTLEMLFGSGRYDQASFASALNLKTPFPGMKYNYSTGETNILSKIIKERLKENNIDYKDFIDEKLVSKLGLKNTIFEFDKSGTFIGGSSVFANARDYARFGYLYLRNGQWDGETIVSKDWVDATRTPAQNTFQLYSNKFWHPHPAFTRGLPTDTYYCAGFGGQYILIIPSKDMILVRLGETYIEEDKVIENLADIIQFFEDVI
;
A
#
# COMPACT_ATOMS: atom_id res chain seq x y z
N MET A 1 7.55 6.55 13.70
CA MET A 1 6.14 6.21 14.01
C MET A 1 5.59 6.93 15.22
N HIS A 2 6.36 7.08 16.30
CA HIS A 2 5.87 7.73 17.53
C HIS A 2 5.46 9.21 17.37
N ARG A 3 6.05 9.98 16.45
CA ARG A 3 5.68 11.38 16.17
C ARG A 3 4.55 11.53 15.15
N PHE A 4 4.43 10.67 14.17
CA PHE A 4 3.32 10.66 13.21
C PHE A 4 1.97 10.46 13.93
N PHE A 5 1.92 9.59 14.93
CA PHE A 5 0.71 9.36 15.73
C PHE A 5 0.44 10.41 16.81
N LYS A 6 1.49 11.05 17.40
CA LYS A 6 1.28 12.07 18.42
C LYS A 6 0.76 13.40 17.89
N LEU A 7 1.05 13.76 16.63
CA LEU A 7 0.61 15.02 16.03
C LEU A 7 -0.86 14.98 15.57
N LEU A 8 -1.42 13.81 15.33
CA LEU A 8 -2.84 13.64 14.94
C LEU A 8 -3.84 13.91 16.09
N ILE A 9 -3.40 14.05 17.33
CA ILE A 9 -4.29 14.18 18.51
C ILE A 9 -4.57 15.66 18.88
N LEU A 10 -3.88 16.65 18.31
CA LEU A 10 -3.92 18.05 18.78
C LEU A 10 -4.48 19.08 17.79
N ILE A 11 -5.11 18.68 16.69
CA ILE A 11 -5.77 19.64 15.80
C ILE A 11 -7.29 19.55 15.99
N THR A 12 -7.83 20.41 16.84
CA THR A 12 -9.27 20.71 16.88
C THR A 12 -9.69 21.44 15.59
N PRO A 13 -10.88 21.10 15.01
CA PRO A 13 -11.18 21.43 13.63
C PRO A 13 -11.83 22.79 13.50
N ILE A 14 -11.18 23.70 12.81
CA ILE A 14 -11.86 24.71 12.01
C ILE A 14 -11.29 24.58 10.59
N LEU A 15 -11.83 23.67 9.81
CA LEU A 15 -11.56 23.58 8.38
C LEU A 15 -12.90 23.68 7.65
N PHE A 16 -13.10 24.79 6.99
CA PHE A 16 -14.09 24.89 5.92
C PHE A 16 -13.86 23.78 4.90
N LEU A 17 -14.85 22.91 4.73
CA LEU A 17 -14.90 21.92 3.66
C LEU A 17 -15.00 22.68 2.31
N VAL A 18 -13.85 23.01 1.75
CA VAL A 18 -13.77 23.26 0.32
C VAL A 18 -13.69 21.88 -0.33
N ASN A 19 -14.78 21.42 -0.91
CA ASN A 19 -14.75 20.29 -1.85
C ASN A 19 -13.98 20.74 -3.10
N LEU A 20 -12.66 20.72 -3.03
CA LEU A 20 -11.80 20.78 -4.20
C LEU A 20 -11.91 19.42 -4.89
N SER A 21 -12.76 19.34 -5.89
CA SER A 21 -12.69 18.27 -6.88
C SER A 21 -11.37 18.47 -7.64
N PHE A 22 -10.31 17.82 -7.18
CA PHE A 22 -9.09 17.74 -7.96
C PHE A 22 -9.38 16.84 -9.16
N ALA A 23 -9.23 17.37 -10.37
CA ALA A 23 -9.17 16.53 -11.55
C ALA A 23 -7.98 15.59 -11.38
N LEU A 24 -8.22 14.27 -11.52
CA LEU A 24 -7.13 13.30 -11.48
C LEU A 24 -6.22 13.51 -12.69
N THR A 25 -4.91 13.51 -12.47
CA THR A 25 -3.94 13.46 -13.57
C THR A 25 -4.18 12.19 -14.39
N ASP A 26 -4.26 12.32 -15.71
CA ASP A 26 -4.42 11.16 -16.57
C ASP A 26 -3.22 10.20 -16.42
N GLN A 27 -3.48 8.92 -16.48
CA GLN A 27 -2.43 7.90 -16.51
C GLN A 27 -2.23 7.42 -17.95
N LEU A 28 -0.97 7.39 -18.39
CA LEU A 28 -0.65 6.95 -19.73
C LEU A 28 -0.92 5.44 -19.90
N PRO A 29 -1.39 5.01 -21.08
CA PRO A 29 -1.43 3.59 -21.39
C PRO A 29 -0.01 3.02 -21.50
N HIS A 30 0.11 1.70 -21.40
CA HIS A 30 1.38 1.05 -21.69
C HIS A 30 1.82 1.30 -23.15
N ASP A 31 3.08 1.70 -23.33
CA ASP A 31 3.63 1.92 -24.67
C ASP A 31 3.72 0.57 -25.42
N LYS A 32 3.01 0.47 -26.54
CA LYS A 32 2.95 -0.73 -27.37
C LYS A 32 4.29 -1.15 -27.98
N SER A 33 5.26 -0.25 -28.02
CA SER A 33 6.62 -0.55 -28.50
C SER A 33 7.49 -1.24 -27.43
N ILE A 34 7.03 -1.26 -26.19
CA ILE A 34 7.75 -1.83 -25.03
C ILE A 34 7.09 -3.15 -24.64
N GLN A 35 7.88 -4.17 -24.34
CA GLN A 35 7.35 -5.43 -23.82
C GLN A 35 6.82 -5.25 -22.39
N TRP A 36 5.67 -5.86 -22.08
CA TRP A 36 5.17 -5.93 -20.71
C TRP A 36 6.16 -6.62 -19.76
N PRO A 37 6.34 -6.13 -18.54
CA PRO A 37 7.36 -6.65 -17.63
C PRO A 37 7.01 -7.99 -16.96
N THR A 38 6.03 -8.73 -17.46
CA THR A 38 5.56 -10.02 -16.92
C THR A 38 6.71 -11.02 -16.72
N ASN A 39 7.59 -11.15 -17.71
CA ASN A 39 8.72 -12.06 -17.66
C ASN A 39 10.02 -11.35 -17.25
N LYS A 40 10.30 -10.21 -17.88
CA LYS A 40 11.50 -9.42 -17.64
C LYS A 40 11.16 -7.93 -17.82
N TRP A 41 11.65 -7.09 -16.92
CA TRP A 41 11.56 -5.64 -17.07
C TRP A 41 12.39 -5.19 -18.27
N PRO A 42 11.84 -4.38 -19.17
CA PRO A 42 12.63 -3.58 -20.10
C PRO A 42 13.56 -2.64 -19.34
N GLU A 43 14.70 -2.32 -19.93
CA GLU A 43 15.68 -1.38 -19.36
C GLU A 43 15.89 -0.23 -20.34
N ASN A 44 16.01 0.98 -19.83
CA ASN A 44 16.25 2.18 -20.63
C ASN A 44 17.25 3.09 -19.91
N LYS A 45 17.77 4.07 -20.66
CA LYS A 45 18.65 5.08 -20.07
C LYS A 45 17.85 6.04 -19.20
N ILE A 46 18.43 6.39 -18.08
CA ILE A 46 17.93 7.46 -17.25
C ILE A 46 18.15 8.81 -17.93
N LEU A 47 17.11 9.66 -17.90
CA LEU A 47 17.18 11.05 -18.36
C LEU A 47 16.95 11.96 -17.15
N LEU A 48 17.93 12.76 -16.80
CA LEU A 48 17.93 13.61 -15.62
C LEU A 48 18.20 15.08 -15.98
N SER A 49 17.61 15.97 -15.21
CA SER A 49 17.89 17.41 -15.31
C SER A 49 19.29 17.79 -14.76
N ASP A 50 19.83 17.00 -13.81
CA ASP A 50 21.16 17.20 -13.22
C ASP A 50 21.74 15.88 -12.68
N ASP A 51 22.56 15.22 -13.49
CA ASP A 51 23.18 13.92 -13.15
C ASP A 51 24.09 14.01 -11.93
N ILE A 52 24.80 15.14 -11.75
CA ILE A 52 25.77 15.29 -10.66
C ILE A 52 25.05 15.37 -9.32
N LYS A 53 24.00 16.16 -9.24
CA LYS A 53 23.21 16.29 -8.01
C LYS A 53 22.45 15.02 -7.70
N PHE A 54 21.83 14.38 -8.71
CA PHE A 54 21.17 13.10 -8.55
C PHE A 54 22.11 12.06 -7.93
N ASN A 55 23.30 11.88 -8.51
CA ASN A 55 24.28 10.93 -8.01
C ASN A 55 24.70 11.22 -6.57
N LYS A 56 24.88 12.48 -6.18
CA LYS A 56 25.18 12.86 -4.79
C LYS A 56 24.07 12.47 -3.81
N ILE A 57 22.79 12.66 -4.20
CA ILE A 57 21.65 12.27 -3.36
C ILE A 57 21.60 10.74 -3.25
N ILE A 58 21.78 10.02 -4.34
CA ILE A 58 21.83 8.56 -4.33
C ILE A 58 22.99 8.03 -3.47
N GLU A 59 24.17 8.61 -3.59
CA GLU A 59 25.32 8.25 -2.75
C GLU A 59 25.00 8.46 -1.27
N HIS A 60 24.42 9.60 -0.91
CA HIS A 60 23.96 9.86 0.45
C HIS A 60 22.89 8.84 0.90
N THR A 61 21.87 8.56 0.08
CA THR A 61 20.79 7.62 0.37
C THR A 61 21.31 6.22 0.74
N PHE A 62 22.44 5.80 0.18
CA PHE A 62 23.07 4.49 0.44
C PHE A 62 24.29 4.55 1.37
N SER A 63 24.66 5.73 1.86
CA SER A 63 25.83 5.88 2.72
C SER A 63 25.54 5.42 4.16
N THR A 64 26.59 5.04 4.88
CA THR A 64 26.51 4.76 6.32
C THR A 64 26.23 6.05 7.12
N ASP A 65 26.65 7.20 6.62
CA ASP A 65 26.47 8.50 7.29
C ASP A 65 24.99 8.92 7.34
N SER A 66 24.15 8.42 6.41
CA SER A 66 22.71 8.68 6.41
C SER A 66 21.92 7.77 7.38
N ASN A 67 22.55 6.75 7.96
CA ASN A 67 21.84 5.76 8.79
C ASN A 67 21.17 6.35 10.04
N GLU A 68 21.66 7.47 10.56
CA GLU A 68 21.04 8.16 11.70
C GLU A 68 19.70 8.82 11.33
N THR A 69 19.51 9.19 10.06
CA THR A 69 18.32 9.90 9.56
C THR A 69 17.46 9.03 8.65
N LEU A 70 18.07 8.41 7.63
CA LEU A 70 17.36 7.62 6.63
C LEU A 70 17.29 6.12 6.98
N GLY A 71 18.05 5.68 8.00
CA GLY A 71 18.27 4.27 8.25
C GLY A 71 18.98 3.62 7.05
N LYS A 72 19.08 2.30 7.07
CA LYS A 72 19.72 1.56 5.98
C LYS A 72 18.76 1.47 4.77
N THR A 73 19.17 1.99 3.63
CA THR A 73 18.49 1.76 2.36
C THR A 73 19.02 0.47 1.73
N ASN A 74 18.15 -0.51 1.53
CA ASN A 74 18.50 -1.82 0.94
C ASN A 74 18.34 -1.83 -0.57
N ALA A 75 17.35 -1.14 -1.13
CA ALA A 75 17.12 -1.03 -2.57
C ALA A 75 16.43 0.28 -2.95
N ILE A 76 16.82 0.83 -4.08
CA ILE A 76 16.07 1.83 -4.86
C ILE A 76 15.91 1.29 -6.26
N LEU A 77 14.67 1.27 -6.75
CA LEU A 77 14.33 0.90 -8.13
C LEU A 77 13.38 1.96 -8.70
N ILE A 78 13.71 2.49 -9.87
CA ILE A 78 12.89 3.50 -10.57
C ILE A 78 12.50 2.97 -11.93
N ILE A 79 11.19 2.94 -12.17
CA ILE A 79 10.57 2.67 -13.46
C ILE A 79 10.06 4.00 -14.01
N GLN A 80 10.36 4.32 -15.26
CA GLN A 80 9.74 5.43 -15.99
C GLN A 80 9.42 4.98 -17.41
N GLY A 81 8.27 5.39 -17.94
CA GLY A 81 7.84 5.00 -19.27
C GLY A 81 7.77 3.48 -19.48
N GLY A 82 7.52 2.69 -18.43
CA GLY A 82 7.45 1.23 -18.51
C GLY A 82 8.78 0.48 -18.50
N SER A 83 9.91 1.18 -18.28
CA SER A 83 11.25 0.58 -18.26
C SER A 83 11.99 0.90 -16.97
N ILE A 84 12.87 0.00 -16.51
CA ILE A 84 13.84 0.32 -15.47
C ILE A 84 14.80 1.39 -16.01
N VAL A 85 14.84 2.53 -15.32
CA VAL A 85 15.79 3.61 -15.64
C VAL A 85 16.87 3.74 -14.56
N TYR A 86 16.62 3.26 -13.35
CA TYR A 86 17.60 3.21 -12.28
C TYR A 86 17.33 2.03 -11.34
N GLU A 87 18.40 1.35 -10.92
CA GLU A 87 18.33 0.26 -9.96
C GLU A 87 19.64 0.18 -9.16
N LYS A 88 19.53 0.16 -7.83
CA LYS A 88 20.68 0.01 -6.93
C LYS A 88 20.29 -0.77 -5.68
N TYR A 89 21.21 -1.64 -5.25
CA TYR A 89 21.07 -2.49 -4.06
C TYR A 89 22.25 -2.31 -3.11
N ASN A 90 21.99 -2.38 -1.81
CA ASN A 90 23.01 -2.35 -0.77
C ASN A 90 23.30 -3.75 -0.26
N SER A 91 24.57 -4.13 -0.24
CA SER A 91 24.99 -5.46 0.24
C SER A 91 24.47 -5.75 1.68
N PRO A 92 23.98 -6.97 1.95
CA PRO A 92 23.94 -8.18 1.10
C PRO A 92 22.70 -8.29 0.20
N THR A 93 21.85 -7.26 0.10
CA THR A 93 20.64 -7.26 -0.74
C THR A 93 21.03 -7.33 -2.22
N THR A 94 20.33 -8.18 -2.97
CA THR A 94 20.51 -8.38 -4.40
C THR A 94 19.15 -8.21 -5.11
N ILE A 95 19.15 -8.27 -6.42
CA ILE A 95 17.96 -8.25 -7.28
C ILE A 95 16.94 -9.34 -6.91
N ASP A 96 17.38 -10.48 -6.41
CA ASP A 96 16.53 -11.63 -6.07
C ASP A 96 16.13 -11.67 -4.59
N THR A 97 16.68 -10.77 -3.77
CA THR A 97 16.40 -10.74 -2.33
C THR A 97 14.96 -10.36 -2.07
N LYS A 98 14.22 -11.26 -1.43
CA LYS A 98 12.85 -10.99 -0.98
C LYS A 98 12.89 -10.24 0.36
N LEU A 99 12.34 -9.04 0.38
CA LEU A 99 12.23 -8.20 1.56
C LEU A 99 10.76 -8.08 1.98
N VAL A 100 10.54 -7.96 3.28
CA VAL A 100 9.20 -7.89 3.87
C VAL A 100 8.52 -6.56 3.50
N SER A 101 7.25 -6.64 3.12
CA SER A 101 6.41 -5.48 2.79
C SER A 101 6.01 -4.65 4.01
N TYR A 102 5.89 -5.29 5.18
CA TYR A 102 5.10 -4.76 6.27
C TYR A 102 3.74 -4.24 5.75
N SER A 103 3.34 -3.02 6.12
CA SER A 103 2.02 -2.49 5.77
C SER A 103 1.78 -2.22 4.29
N MET A 104 2.79 -2.30 3.39
CA MET A 104 2.50 -2.32 1.95
C MET A 104 1.62 -3.52 1.55
N ALA A 105 1.62 -4.60 2.34
CA ALA A 105 0.71 -5.73 2.13
C ALA A 105 -0.77 -5.33 2.12
N LYS A 106 -1.15 -4.27 2.85
CA LYS A 106 -2.52 -3.77 2.90
C LYS A 106 -3.04 -3.37 1.52
N SER A 107 -2.17 -2.82 0.67
CA SER A 107 -2.54 -2.42 -0.69
C SER A 107 -2.85 -3.63 -1.59
N TYR A 108 -2.25 -4.79 -1.33
CA TYR A 108 -2.65 -6.04 -2.01
C TYR A 108 -4.06 -6.47 -1.61
N ILE A 109 -4.47 -6.29 -0.34
CA ILE A 109 -5.87 -6.52 0.07
C ILE A 109 -6.80 -5.49 -0.59
N GLY A 110 -6.38 -4.25 -0.75
CA GLY A 110 -7.10 -3.25 -1.53
C GLY A 110 -7.35 -3.73 -2.96
N LEU A 111 -6.31 -4.21 -3.65
CA LEU A 111 -6.42 -4.77 -5.00
C LEU A 111 -7.35 -5.99 -5.05
N LEU A 112 -7.14 -6.96 -4.17
CA LEU A 112 -7.96 -8.17 -4.11
C LEU A 112 -9.44 -7.83 -3.85
N THR A 113 -9.73 -6.83 -3.00
CA THR A 113 -11.11 -6.37 -2.77
C THR A 113 -11.73 -5.80 -4.05
N GLY A 114 -10.97 -5.00 -4.82
CA GLY A 114 -11.42 -4.51 -6.12
C GLY A 114 -11.73 -5.65 -7.10
N ILE A 115 -10.84 -6.63 -7.20
CA ILE A 115 -11.05 -7.82 -8.04
C ILE A 115 -12.29 -8.60 -7.59
N MET A 116 -12.53 -8.74 -6.29
CA MET A 116 -13.72 -9.42 -5.75
C MET A 116 -15.02 -8.68 -6.09
N ILE A 117 -15.00 -7.34 -6.10
CA ILE A 117 -16.14 -6.51 -6.53
C ILE A 117 -16.36 -6.64 -8.04
N ASP A 118 -15.31 -6.47 -8.84
CA ASP A 118 -15.39 -6.59 -10.30
C ASP A 118 -15.87 -7.99 -10.75
N SER A 119 -15.54 -9.02 -9.96
CA SER A 119 -15.96 -10.40 -10.19
C SER A 119 -17.33 -10.76 -9.60
N GLY A 120 -17.99 -9.84 -8.87
CA GLY A 120 -19.30 -10.05 -8.27
C GLY A 120 -19.33 -10.91 -6.99
N PHE A 121 -18.17 -11.26 -6.41
CA PHE A 121 -18.08 -11.98 -5.13
C PHE A 121 -18.39 -11.08 -3.92
N ILE A 122 -18.16 -9.78 -4.05
CA ILE A 122 -18.58 -8.72 -3.14
C ILE A 122 -19.46 -7.77 -3.95
N SER A 123 -20.63 -7.41 -3.44
CA SER A 123 -21.62 -6.66 -4.22
C SER A 123 -21.21 -5.20 -4.48
N SER A 124 -20.59 -4.56 -3.51
CA SER A 124 -20.07 -3.19 -3.60
C SER A 124 -19.25 -2.82 -2.35
N ILE A 125 -18.66 -1.63 -2.34
CA ILE A 125 -18.01 -1.06 -1.15
C ILE A 125 -19.03 -0.77 -0.01
N ASP A 126 -20.30 -0.63 -0.31
CA ASP A 126 -21.37 -0.36 0.66
C ASP A 126 -21.93 -1.64 1.31
N GLU A 127 -21.47 -2.81 0.88
CA GLU A 127 -21.91 -4.08 1.44
C GLU A 127 -21.65 -4.14 2.95
N THR A 128 -22.70 -4.48 3.71
CA THR A 128 -22.69 -4.63 5.17
C THR A 128 -23.06 -6.06 5.59
N ASN A 129 -23.21 -6.33 6.89
CA ASN A 129 -23.44 -7.69 7.42
C ASN A 129 -22.35 -8.68 6.97
N LEU A 130 -21.11 -8.21 6.96
CA LEU A 130 -19.96 -8.89 6.37
C LEU A 130 -19.56 -10.18 7.09
N LEU A 131 -19.79 -10.24 8.40
CA LEU A 131 -19.45 -11.39 9.23
C LEU A 131 -20.67 -11.87 10.02
N PRO A 132 -21.00 -13.18 10.00
CA PRO A 132 -22.18 -13.71 10.66
C PRO A 132 -22.15 -13.59 12.19
N GLU A 133 -20.96 -13.46 12.79
CA GLU A 133 -20.79 -13.24 14.23
C GLU A 133 -21.11 -11.81 14.69
N TRP A 134 -21.15 -10.83 13.79
CA TRP A 134 -21.50 -9.45 14.11
C TRP A 134 -23.02 -9.25 14.24
N LYS A 135 -23.56 -9.49 15.45
CA LYS A 135 -25.01 -9.36 15.73
C LYS A 135 -25.39 -8.02 16.34
N ASP A 136 -24.41 -7.22 16.76
CA ASP A 136 -24.54 -5.87 17.30
C ASP A 136 -24.33 -4.80 16.21
N ASN A 137 -24.01 -3.56 16.60
CA ASN A 137 -23.79 -2.46 15.66
C ASN A 137 -22.63 -2.69 14.67
N ARG A 138 -21.74 -3.67 14.92
CA ARG A 138 -20.69 -4.05 13.97
C ARG A 138 -21.25 -4.57 12.66
N LYS A 139 -22.51 -5.06 12.64
CA LYS A 139 -23.20 -5.45 11.40
C LYS A 139 -23.33 -4.34 10.37
N HIS A 140 -23.20 -3.06 10.79
CA HIS A 140 -23.24 -1.88 9.94
C HIS A 140 -21.85 -1.47 9.41
N ILE A 141 -20.79 -2.18 9.80
CA ILE A 141 -19.48 -2.01 9.18
C ILE A 141 -19.59 -2.45 7.72
N SER A 142 -19.22 -1.56 6.80
CA SER A 142 -19.20 -1.85 5.35
C SER A 142 -17.78 -2.20 4.88
N VAL A 143 -17.69 -2.67 3.65
CA VAL A 143 -16.42 -2.89 2.95
C VAL A 143 -15.62 -1.57 2.86
N ASP A 144 -16.30 -0.43 2.54
CA ASP A 144 -15.68 0.91 2.55
C ASP A 144 -15.09 1.26 3.92
N HIS A 145 -15.81 0.98 5.00
CA HIS A 145 -15.32 1.27 6.34
C HIS A 145 -14.02 0.52 6.65
N LEU A 146 -13.94 -0.75 6.29
CA LEU A 146 -12.73 -1.55 6.47
C LEU A 146 -11.61 -1.13 5.53
N LEU A 147 -11.90 -0.85 4.23
CA LEU A 147 -10.92 -0.37 3.25
C LEU A 147 -10.26 0.92 3.71
N ASN A 148 -11.03 1.82 4.27
CA ASN A 148 -10.60 3.19 4.58
C ASN A 148 -10.34 3.43 6.07
N MET A 149 -10.11 2.36 6.85
CA MET A 149 -9.72 2.45 8.27
C MET A 149 -10.74 3.23 9.13
N LYS A 150 -12.03 2.96 8.91
CA LYS A 150 -13.15 3.68 9.55
C LYS A 150 -14.18 2.74 10.20
N SER A 151 -13.82 1.50 10.51
CA SER A 151 -14.76 0.54 11.10
C SER A 151 -15.29 0.97 12.47
N GLY A 152 -14.51 1.77 13.20
CA GLY A 152 -14.83 2.15 14.58
C GLY A 152 -14.49 1.09 15.63
N LEU A 153 -13.88 -0.02 15.25
CA LEU A 153 -13.38 -1.04 16.18
C LEU A 153 -12.31 -0.46 17.13
N ASP A 154 -12.30 -0.89 18.37
CA ASP A 154 -11.32 -0.47 19.38
C ASP A 154 -9.98 -1.18 19.22
N PHE A 155 -9.39 -1.07 18.04
CA PHE A 155 -8.08 -1.63 17.72
C PHE A 155 -6.99 -0.59 17.98
N VAL A 156 -5.98 -0.96 18.77
CA VAL A 156 -4.83 -0.11 19.11
C VAL A 156 -3.63 -0.51 18.26
N GLU A 157 -3.34 0.30 17.23
CA GLU A 157 -2.16 0.16 16.37
C GLU A 157 -0.97 0.83 17.03
N GLN A 158 -0.25 0.08 17.84
CA GLN A 158 0.98 0.52 18.50
C GLN A 158 2.03 -0.58 18.45
N TYR A 159 3.30 -0.19 18.56
CA TYR A 159 4.44 -1.10 18.55
C TYR A 159 5.28 -0.98 19.82
N ASP A 160 4.74 -0.32 20.84
CA ASP A 160 5.35 -0.25 22.17
C ASP A 160 4.88 -1.45 23.02
N VAL A 161 5.85 -2.21 23.51
CA VAL A 161 5.60 -3.39 24.36
C VAL A 161 5.17 -3.04 25.79
N ASN A 162 5.29 -1.77 26.19
CA ASN A 162 4.93 -1.32 27.54
C ASN A 162 3.47 -0.84 27.67
N GLY A 163 2.70 -0.91 26.59
CA GLY A 163 1.31 -0.48 26.56
C GLY A 163 0.39 -1.50 25.89
N ARG A 164 -0.92 -1.18 25.81
CA ARG A 164 -1.86 -1.97 25.02
C ARG A 164 -1.48 -1.86 23.55
N SER A 165 -1.19 -2.99 22.91
CA SER A 165 -0.95 -3.11 21.48
C SER A 165 -1.72 -4.30 20.93
N ASP A 166 -2.85 -4.03 20.30
CA ASP A 166 -3.61 -5.10 19.64
C ASP A 166 -2.86 -5.62 18.42
N THR A 167 -2.03 -4.78 17.80
CA THR A 167 -1.15 -5.19 16.68
C THR A 167 -0.14 -6.25 17.13
N LEU A 168 0.60 -6.02 18.21
CA LEU A 168 1.58 -6.99 18.70
C LEU A 168 0.90 -8.25 19.21
N GLU A 169 -0.23 -8.14 19.90
CA GLU A 169 -1.00 -9.28 20.39
C GLU A 169 -1.58 -10.10 19.23
N MET A 170 -2.07 -9.45 18.17
CA MET A 170 -2.56 -10.10 16.97
C MET A 170 -1.44 -10.80 16.19
N LEU A 171 -0.28 -10.15 16.01
CA LEU A 171 0.81 -10.68 15.19
C LEU A 171 1.61 -11.78 15.92
N PHE A 172 1.86 -11.63 17.21
CA PHE A 172 2.82 -12.47 17.96
C PHE A 172 2.22 -13.13 19.20
N GLY A 173 1.11 -12.63 19.70
CA GLY A 173 0.42 -13.13 20.90
C GLY A 173 -0.67 -14.15 20.59
N SER A 174 -1.78 -14.06 21.29
CA SER A 174 -2.92 -14.97 21.19
C SER A 174 -3.60 -14.96 19.83
N GLY A 175 -3.56 -13.82 19.13
CA GLY A 175 -4.16 -13.65 17.79
C GLY A 175 -3.40 -14.29 16.65
N ARG A 176 -2.13 -14.70 16.83
CA ARG A 176 -1.23 -15.11 15.74
C ARG A 176 -1.70 -16.26 14.85
N TYR A 177 -2.63 -17.06 15.32
CA TYR A 177 -3.12 -18.24 14.60
C TYR A 177 -4.37 -17.96 13.76
N ASP A 178 -5.14 -16.93 14.12
CA ASP A 178 -6.31 -16.42 13.40
C ASP A 178 -6.42 -14.91 13.67
N GLN A 179 -5.63 -14.16 12.93
CA GLN A 179 -5.48 -12.72 13.13
C GLN A 179 -6.78 -11.96 12.86
N ALA A 180 -7.52 -12.39 11.86
CA ALA A 180 -8.79 -11.77 11.51
C ALA A 180 -9.87 -11.98 12.57
N SER A 181 -9.97 -13.18 13.12
CA SER A 181 -10.94 -13.47 14.21
C SER A 181 -10.56 -12.72 15.49
N PHE A 182 -9.27 -12.57 15.81
CA PHE A 182 -8.83 -11.71 16.90
C PHE A 182 -9.33 -10.27 16.72
N ALA A 183 -9.08 -9.68 15.56
CA ALA A 183 -9.47 -8.30 15.28
C ALA A 183 -10.99 -8.10 15.22
N SER A 184 -11.73 -9.03 14.59
CA SER A 184 -13.19 -8.95 14.45
C SER A 184 -13.94 -9.17 15.78
N ALA A 185 -13.29 -9.77 16.78
CA ALA A 185 -13.86 -9.95 18.11
C ALA A 185 -13.87 -8.67 18.95
N LEU A 186 -13.09 -7.65 18.57
CA LEU A 186 -13.05 -6.37 19.29
C LEU A 186 -14.38 -5.64 19.22
N ASN A 187 -14.69 -4.90 20.31
CA ASN A 187 -15.89 -4.08 20.37
C ASN A 187 -15.73 -2.78 19.56
N LEU A 188 -16.83 -2.13 19.26
CA LEU A 188 -16.80 -0.77 18.75
C LEU A 188 -16.36 0.22 19.84
N LYS A 189 -15.42 1.09 19.52
CA LYS A 189 -15.05 2.26 20.32
C LYS A 189 -15.96 3.44 20.00
N THR A 190 -16.41 3.54 18.74
CA THR A 190 -17.37 4.53 18.27
C THR A 190 -18.67 3.82 17.91
N PRO A 191 -19.85 4.36 18.32
CA PRO A 191 -21.13 3.66 18.12
C PRO A 191 -21.53 3.52 16.65
N PHE A 192 -20.95 4.35 15.78
CA PHE A 192 -21.29 4.37 14.36
C PHE A 192 -20.02 4.19 13.51
N PRO A 193 -19.93 3.13 12.67
CA PRO A 193 -18.88 3.00 11.66
C PRO A 193 -18.86 4.17 10.67
N GLY A 194 -17.71 4.43 10.06
CA GLY A 194 -17.54 5.50 9.07
C GLY A 194 -17.16 6.88 9.61
N MET A 195 -17.33 7.12 10.91
CA MET A 195 -17.16 8.46 11.49
C MET A 195 -15.71 8.85 11.74
N LYS A 196 -14.85 7.89 12.09
CA LYS A 196 -13.49 8.18 12.56
C LYS A 196 -12.46 7.29 11.89
N TYR A 197 -11.47 7.91 11.28
CA TYR A 197 -10.27 7.24 10.82
C TYR A 197 -9.44 6.73 12.01
N ASN A 198 -9.08 5.45 11.96
CA ASN A 198 -8.19 4.81 12.93
C ASN A 198 -7.38 3.74 12.20
N TYR A 199 -6.16 4.08 11.79
CA TYR A 199 -5.31 3.13 11.08
C TYR A 199 -5.18 1.80 11.84
N SER A 200 -5.46 0.69 11.17
CA SER A 200 -5.58 -0.62 11.80
C SER A 200 -5.14 -1.76 10.88
N THR A 201 -4.12 -2.50 11.30
CA THR A 201 -3.72 -3.77 10.67
C THR A 201 -4.85 -4.81 10.79
N GLY A 202 -5.61 -4.78 11.89
CA GLY A 202 -6.73 -5.67 12.12
C GLY A 202 -7.85 -5.54 11.08
N GLU A 203 -8.22 -4.32 10.68
CA GLU A 203 -9.25 -4.09 9.66
C GLU A 203 -8.88 -4.71 8.31
N THR A 204 -7.59 -4.72 7.97
CA THR A 204 -7.13 -5.35 6.75
C THR A 204 -7.21 -6.87 6.81
N ASN A 205 -6.87 -7.48 7.95
CA ASN A 205 -7.00 -8.93 8.13
C ASN A 205 -8.47 -9.36 8.16
N ILE A 206 -9.39 -8.52 8.67
CA ILE A 206 -10.85 -8.76 8.58
C ILE A 206 -11.28 -8.78 7.10
N LEU A 207 -10.84 -7.83 6.26
CA LEU A 207 -11.14 -7.88 4.81
C LEU A 207 -10.58 -9.15 4.18
N SER A 208 -9.36 -9.56 4.54
CA SER A 208 -8.78 -10.82 4.06
C SER A 208 -9.62 -12.02 4.43
N LYS A 209 -10.20 -12.08 5.64
CA LYS A 209 -11.14 -13.14 6.06
C LYS A 209 -12.41 -13.09 5.22
N ILE A 210 -12.97 -11.92 4.98
CA ILE A 210 -14.17 -11.76 4.15
C ILE A 210 -13.92 -12.29 2.74
N ILE A 211 -12.80 -11.93 2.12
CA ILE A 211 -12.39 -12.47 0.81
C ILE A 211 -12.33 -14.01 0.87
N LYS A 212 -11.64 -14.57 1.87
CA LYS A 212 -11.54 -16.02 2.06
C LYS A 212 -12.92 -16.70 2.12
N GLU A 213 -13.82 -16.16 2.94
CA GLU A 213 -15.16 -16.77 3.12
C GLU A 213 -15.99 -16.68 1.81
N ARG A 214 -15.95 -15.56 1.07
CA ARG A 214 -16.64 -15.44 -0.23
C ARG A 214 -16.07 -16.39 -1.29
N LEU A 215 -14.74 -16.58 -1.32
CA LEU A 215 -14.12 -17.56 -2.22
C LEU A 215 -14.51 -18.99 -1.85
N LYS A 216 -14.51 -19.32 -0.55
CA LYS A 216 -14.94 -20.63 -0.04
C LYS A 216 -16.39 -20.95 -0.37
N GLU A 217 -17.31 -19.99 -0.27
CA GLU A 217 -18.73 -20.13 -0.68
C GLU A 217 -18.84 -20.52 -2.16
N ASN A 218 -17.85 -20.19 -2.97
CA ASN A 218 -17.76 -20.51 -4.41
C ASN A 218 -16.82 -21.69 -4.73
N ASN A 219 -16.35 -22.42 -3.69
CA ASN A 219 -15.40 -23.53 -3.82
C ASN A 219 -14.06 -23.15 -4.47
N ILE A 220 -13.59 -21.93 -4.23
CA ILE A 220 -12.29 -21.41 -4.72
C ILE A 220 -11.32 -21.38 -3.54
N ASP A 221 -10.12 -21.95 -3.73
CA ASP A 221 -9.04 -21.82 -2.75
C ASP A 221 -8.43 -20.41 -2.80
N TYR A 222 -8.10 -19.84 -1.63
CA TYR A 222 -7.63 -18.46 -1.57
C TYR A 222 -6.22 -18.29 -2.16
N LYS A 223 -5.34 -19.29 -1.96
CA LYS A 223 -3.98 -19.24 -2.54
C LYS A 223 -4.02 -19.37 -4.05
N ASP A 224 -4.85 -20.30 -4.55
CA ASP A 224 -5.05 -20.49 -5.98
C ASP A 224 -5.63 -19.23 -6.62
N PHE A 225 -6.56 -18.55 -5.94
CA PHE A 225 -7.11 -17.28 -6.41
C PHE A 225 -6.04 -16.18 -6.53
N ILE A 226 -5.19 -16.03 -5.50
CA ILE A 226 -4.08 -15.07 -5.56
C ILE A 226 -3.10 -15.45 -6.68
N ASP A 227 -2.78 -16.72 -6.84
CA ASP A 227 -1.88 -17.18 -7.89
C ASP A 227 -2.45 -16.89 -9.28
N GLU A 228 -3.72 -17.26 -9.52
CA GLU A 228 -4.40 -17.03 -10.80
C GLU A 228 -4.56 -15.54 -11.12
N LYS A 229 -5.02 -14.73 -10.16
CA LYS A 229 -5.38 -13.33 -10.42
C LYS A 229 -4.20 -12.36 -10.37
N LEU A 230 -3.15 -12.68 -9.60
CA LEU A 230 -2.01 -11.79 -9.42
C LEU A 230 -0.68 -12.39 -9.84
N VAL A 231 -0.28 -13.52 -9.21
CA VAL A 231 1.09 -14.04 -9.39
C VAL A 231 1.36 -14.41 -10.84
N SER A 232 0.50 -15.22 -11.43
CA SER A 232 0.64 -15.68 -12.81
C SER A 232 0.47 -14.54 -13.81
N LYS A 233 -0.49 -13.63 -13.59
CA LYS A 233 -0.79 -12.53 -14.51
C LYS A 233 0.32 -11.49 -14.55
N LEU A 234 0.78 -11.04 -13.40
CA LEU A 234 1.80 -9.98 -13.29
C LEU A 234 3.23 -10.53 -13.36
N GLY A 235 3.42 -11.84 -13.29
CA GLY A 235 4.75 -12.46 -13.24
C GLY A 235 5.47 -12.24 -11.91
N LEU A 236 4.76 -12.30 -10.77
CA LEU A 236 5.29 -12.07 -9.43
C LEU A 236 6.05 -13.29 -8.90
N LYS A 237 7.08 -13.75 -9.66
CA LYS A 237 7.81 -15.01 -9.41
C LYS A 237 8.63 -15.00 -8.11
N ASN A 238 8.97 -13.83 -7.60
CA ASN A 238 9.73 -13.64 -6.36
C ASN A 238 8.86 -13.09 -5.24
N THR A 239 7.55 -13.35 -5.27
CA THR A 239 6.61 -12.89 -4.25
C THR A 239 6.06 -14.06 -3.44
N ILE A 240 6.00 -13.90 -2.12
CA ILE A 240 5.42 -14.85 -1.18
C ILE A 240 4.31 -14.13 -0.41
N PHE A 241 3.12 -14.70 -0.41
CA PHE A 241 1.99 -14.29 0.41
C PHE A 241 1.92 -15.24 1.61
N GLU A 242 2.01 -14.72 2.84
CA GLU A 242 1.90 -15.56 4.04
C GLU A 242 0.46 -15.69 4.53
N PHE A 243 0.14 -16.87 5.01
CA PHE A 243 -1.18 -17.21 5.56
C PHE A 243 -1.03 -17.63 7.02
N ASP A 244 -1.98 -17.21 7.87
CA ASP A 244 -2.06 -17.72 9.22
C ASP A 244 -2.60 -19.17 9.27
N LYS A 245 -2.68 -19.74 10.48
CA LYS A 245 -3.14 -21.14 10.61
C LYS A 245 -4.62 -21.33 10.29
N SER A 246 -5.41 -20.26 10.26
CA SER A 246 -6.80 -20.30 9.82
C SER A 246 -6.94 -20.38 8.29
N GLY A 247 -5.83 -20.26 7.54
CA GLY A 247 -5.81 -20.17 6.10
C GLY A 247 -6.23 -18.81 5.57
N THR A 248 -6.12 -17.75 6.39
CA THR A 248 -6.35 -16.37 5.99
C THR A 248 -5.03 -15.72 5.61
N PHE A 249 -4.96 -15.06 4.46
CA PHE A 249 -3.79 -14.28 4.06
C PHE A 249 -3.54 -13.15 5.08
N ILE A 250 -2.32 -13.07 5.62
CA ILE A 250 -1.90 -12.03 6.56
C ILE A 250 -1.69 -10.72 5.80
N GLY A 251 -2.76 -10.22 5.20
CA GLY A 251 -2.74 -9.07 4.30
C GLY A 251 -2.39 -7.75 4.98
N GLY A 252 -2.38 -7.72 6.32
CA GLY A 252 -1.99 -6.55 7.08
C GLY A 252 -0.48 -6.26 7.09
N SER A 253 0.39 -7.28 6.81
CA SER A 253 1.83 -7.13 7.02
C SER A 253 2.76 -8.09 6.28
N SER A 254 2.25 -9.17 5.66
CA SER A 254 3.13 -10.30 5.32
C SER A 254 3.11 -10.68 3.84
N VAL A 255 3.65 -9.78 3.01
CA VAL A 255 4.12 -10.07 1.66
C VAL A 255 5.64 -9.95 1.66
N PHE A 256 6.33 -10.90 1.02
CA PHE A 256 7.77 -10.84 0.80
C PHE A 256 8.03 -10.84 -0.69
N ALA A 257 8.69 -9.83 -1.20
CA ALA A 257 8.98 -9.73 -2.62
C ALA A 257 10.32 -9.03 -2.86
N ASN A 258 10.90 -9.23 -4.05
CA ASN A 258 12.01 -8.41 -4.49
C ASN A 258 11.51 -7.05 -5.01
N ALA A 259 12.40 -6.08 -5.18
CA ALA A 259 12.03 -4.73 -5.61
C ALA A 259 11.32 -4.72 -6.96
N ARG A 260 11.71 -5.61 -7.88
CA ARG A 260 11.11 -5.69 -9.23
C ARG A 260 9.67 -6.21 -9.21
N ASP A 261 9.32 -7.10 -8.28
CA ASP A 261 7.93 -7.57 -8.14
C ASP A 261 7.06 -6.52 -7.44
N TYR A 262 7.60 -5.79 -6.44
CA TYR A 262 6.92 -4.62 -5.88
C TYR A 262 6.66 -3.55 -6.95
N ALA A 263 7.61 -3.34 -7.86
CA ALA A 263 7.40 -2.41 -8.97
C ALA A 263 6.30 -2.88 -9.94
N ARG A 264 6.17 -4.21 -10.22
CA ARG A 264 5.07 -4.75 -11.04
C ARG A 264 3.70 -4.44 -10.42
N PHE A 265 3.59 -4.58 -9.10
CA PHE A 265 2.37 -4.21 -8.38
C PHE A 265 2.03 -2.72 -8.56
N GLY A 266 3.01 -1.82 -8.36
CA GLY A 266 2.82 -0.39 -8.59
C GLY A 266 2.47 -0.07 -10.04
N TYR A 267 3.11 -0.76 -10.99
CA TYR A 267 2.90 -0.55 -12.42
C TYR A 267 1.50 -0.95 -12.90
N LEU A 268 0.90 -1.98 -12.31
CA LEU A 268 -0.50 -2.32 -12.56
C LEU A 268 -1.42 -1.11 -12.28
N TYR A 269 -1.22 -0.46 -11.15
CA TYR A 269 -1.98 0.73 -10.79
C TYR A 269 -1.68 1.92 -11.70
N LEU A 270 -0.40 2.13 -12.07
CA LEU A 270 0.00 3.18 -13.02
C LEU A 270 -0.58 2.94 -14.43
N ARG A 271 -1.01 1.74 -14.75
CA ARG A 271 -1.67 1.37 -16.01
C ARG A 271 -3.16 1.13 -15.87
N ASN A 272 -3.82 1.84 -14.92
CA ASN A 272 -5.27 1.81 -14.72
C ASN A 272 -5.83 0.38 -14.54
N GLY A 273 -5.08 -0.50 -13.87
CA GLY A 273 -5.49 -1.89 -13.64
C GLY A 273 -5.38 -2.81 -14.87
N GLN A 274 -4.79 -2.31 -15.96
CA GLN A 274 -4.55 -3.09 -17.18
C GLN A 274 -3.19 -3.77 -17.13
N TRP A 275 -3.12 -4.99 -17.67
CA TRP A 275 -1.88 -5.74 -17.80
C TRP A 275 -1.91 -6.67 -19.01
N ASP A 276 -1.00 -6.44 -19.95
CA ASP A 276 -0.80 -7.28 -21.16
C ASP A 276 -2.10 -7.62 -21.90
N GLY A 277 -2.94 -6.63 -22.09
CA GLY A 277 -4.24 -6.74 -22.78
C GLY A 277 -5.40 -7.24 -21.93
N GLU A 278 -5.17 -7.54 -20.65
CA GLU A 278 -6.21 -7.95 -19.70
C GLU A 278 -6.52 -6.86 -18.68
N THR A 279 -7.77 -6.78 -18.24
CA THR A 279 -8.17 -5.98 -17.11
C THR A 279 -8.07 -6.83 -15.84
N ILE A 280 -7.12 -6.51 -14.98
CA ILE A 280 -6.93 -7.19 -13.68
C ILE A 280 -7.89 -6.61 -12.63
N VAL A 281 -8.05 -5.30 -12.64
CA VAL A 281 -9.01 -4.56 -11.83
C VAL A 281 -9.54 -3.37 -12.64
N SER A 282 -10.76 -2.94 -12.40
CA SER A 282 -11.38 -1.85 -13.16
C SER A 282 -10.64 -0.52 -12.98
N LYS A 283 -10.67 0.31 -14.02
CA LYS A 283 -10.17 1.70 -13.96
C LYS A 283 -10.88 2.48 -12.87
N ASP A 284 -12.18 2.28 -12.69
CA ASP A 284 -12.96 2.98 -11.66
C ASP A 284 -12.44 2.66 -10.24
N TRP A 285 -12.00 1.41 -10.01
CA TRP A 285 -11.33 1.03 -8.77
C TRP A 285 -9.99 1.76 -8.58
N VAL A 286 -9.19 1.85 -9.63
CA VAL A 286 -7.92 2.60 -9.60
C VAL A 286 -8.17 4.08 -9.34
N ASP A 287 -9.13 4.70 -10.01
CA ASP A 287 -9.49 6.12 -9.81
C ASP A 287 -10.01 6.37 -8.38
N ALA A 288 -10.85 5.48 -7.85
CA ALA A 288 -11.27 5.53 -6.44
C ALA A 288 -10.08 5.41 -5.47
N THR A 289 -9.09 4.57 -5.80
CA THR A 289 -7.86 4.42 -5.01
C THR A 289 -7.00 5.68 -5.02
N ARG A 290 -6.98 6.43 -6.11
CA ARG A 290 -6.24 7.70 -6.27
C ARG A 290 -6.96 8.92 -5.69
N THR A 291 -8.20 8.75 -5.24
CA THR A 291 -9.02 9.81 -4.67
C THR A 291 -9.13 9.62 -3.16
N PRO A 292 -8.60 10.54 -2.33
CA PRO A 292 -8.69 10.42 -0.88
C PRO A 292 -10.12 10.20 -0.39
N ALA A 293 -10.35 9.19 0.43
CA ALA A 293 -11.66 8.87 0.96
C ALA A 293 -12.12 9.93 1.99
N GLN A 294 -13.43 10.09 2.11
CA GLN A 294 -14.00 10.98 3.12
C GLN A 294 -13.65 10.53 4.55
N ASN A 295 -13.46 11.51 5.43
CA ASN A 295 -13.12 11.29 6.84
C ASN A 295 -11.75 10.59 7.08
N THR A 296 -10.83 10.66 6.13
CA THR A 296 -9.46 10.14 6.24
C THR A 296 -8.40 11.26 6.33
N PHE A 297 -8.80 12.50 6.59
CA PHE A 297 -7.94 13.68 6.55
C PHE A 297 -7.25 13.90 5.19
N GLN A 298 -7.85 13.41 4.11
CA GLN A 298 -7.30 13.40 2.74
C GLN A 298 -5.99 12.60 2.60
N LEU A 299 -5.72 11.67 3.51
CA LEU A 299 -4.46 10.92 3.58
C LEU A 299 -4.56 9.50 3.03
N TYR A 300 -5.77 8.95 2.87
CA TYR A 300 -5.93 7.52 2.67
C TYR A 300 -7.15 7.17 1.82
N SER A 301 -7.01 6.17 0.96
CA SER A 301 -8.13 5.52 0.27
C SER A 301 -7.76 4.09 -0.16
N ASN A 302 -8.69 3.15 -0.08
CA ASN A 302 -8.56 1.77 -0.55
C ASN A 302 -7.21 1.11 -0.25
N LYS A 303 -6.68 1.34 0.97
CA LYS A 303 -5.38 0.84 1.45
C LYS A 303 -4.15 1.50 0.82
N PHE A 304 -4.30 2.69 0.24
CA PHE A 304 -3.20 3.53 -0.24
C PHE A 304 -3.14 4.85 0.51
N TRP A 305 -1.93 5.39 0.59
CA TRP A 305 -1.66 6.71 1.15
C TRP A 305 -1.63 7.77 0.06
N HIS A 306 -1.93 9.01 0.45
CA HIS A 306 -1.87 10.19 -0.40
C HIS A 306 -0.94 11.25 0.21
N PRO A 307 -0.27 12.07 -0.62
CA PRO A 307 0.56 13.16 -0.13
C PRO A 307 -0.28 14.17 0.66
N HIS A 308 0.31 14.69 1.71
CA HIS A 308 -0.25 15.79 2.46
C HIS A 308 0.85 16.83 2.73
N PRO A 309 0.62 18.14 2.47
CA PRO A 309 1.66 19.16 2.55
C PRO A 309 2.40 19.24 3.90
N ALA A 310 1.75 18.79 4.98
CA ALA A 310 2.36 18.80 6.30
C ALA A 310 3.31 17.61 6.57
N PHE A 311 3.20 16.50 5.79
CA PHE A 311 3.90 15.25 6.11
C PHE A 311 4.74 14.69 4.97
N THR A 312 4.44 15.06 3.72
CA THR A 312 5.07 14.49 2.52
C THR A 312 5.60 15.59 1.61
N ARG A 313 6.41 16.48 2.19
CA ARG A 313 6.96 17.64 1.48
C ARG A 313 7.74 17.21 0.25
N GLY A 314 7.46 17.88 -0.87
CA GLY A 314 8.19 17.69 -2.13
C GLY A 314 7.70 16.56 -3.02
N LEU A 315 6.81 15.68 -2.55
CA LEU A 315 6.17 14.71 -3.45
C LEU A 315 5.20 15.41 -4.41
N PRO A 316 5.15 15.01 -5.69
CA PRO A 316 4.11 15.43 -6.61
C PRO A 316 2.71 15.19 -6.04
N THR A 317 1.79 16.12 -6.23
CA THR A 317 0.45 16.09 -5.59
C THR A 317 -0.45 14.98 -6.10
N ASP A 318 -0.15 14.42 -7.26
CA ASP A 318 -0.87 13.30 -7.87
C ASP A 318 -0.28 11.93 -7.48
N THR A 319 0.76 11.91 -6.62
CA THR A 319 1.33 10.69 -6.08
C THR A 319 0.31 9.97 -5.20
N TYR A 320 0.23 8.66 -5.32
CA TYR A 320 -0.39 7.78 -4.32
C TYR A 320 0.56 6.61 -4.06
N TYR A 321 0.51 6.04 -2.87
CA TYR A 321 1.61 5.15 -2.51
C TYR A 321 1.25 4.08 -1.47
N CYS A 322 1.98 2.97 -1.55
CA CYS A 322 2.02 1.98 -0.50
C CYS A 322 3.14 2.36 0.49
N ALA A 323 2.87 2.23 1.79
CA ALA A 323 3.85 2.45 2.83
C ALA A 323 3.89 1.29 3.82
N GLY A 324 5.08 0.88 4.24
CA GLY A 324 5.32 -0.15 5.24
C GLY A 324 6.32 0.28 6.28
N PHE A 325 6.20 -0.27 7.47
CA PHE A 325 7.12 -0.04 8.58
C PHE A 325 8.57 -0.18 8.15
N GLY A 326 9.45 0.62 8.71
CA GLY A 326 10.88 0.60 8.35
C GLY A 326 11.18 1.26 7.00
N GLY A 327 10.27 2.09 6.49
CA GLY A 327 10.47 2.88 5.27
C GLY A 327 10.39 2.07 3.98
N GLN A 328 9.47 1.10 3.92
CA GLN A 328 9.13 0.42 2.68
C GLN A 328 8.15 1.29 1.90
N TYR A 329 8.45 1.60 0.63
CA TYR A 329 7.60 2.44 -0.21
C TYR A 329 7.48 1.90 -1.64
N ILE A 330 6.28 2.02 -2.19
CA ILE A 330 6.01 1.96 -3.63
C ILE A 330 5.28 3.27 -3.96
N LEU A 331 5.99 4.24 -4.51
CA LEU A 331 5.41 5.51 -4.97
C LEU A 331 4.95 5.34 -6.42
N ILE A 332 3.73 5.78 -6.71
CA ILE A 332 3.12 5.77 -8.04
C ILE A 332 2.84 7.21 -8.40
N ILE A 333 3.47 7.71 -9.47
CA ILE A 333 3.50 9.13 -9.82
C ILE A 333 3.04 9.29 -11.27
N PRO A 334 1.73 9.51 -11.49
CA PRO A 334 1.17 9.64 -12.83
C PRO A 334 1.80 10.72 -13.69
N SER A 335 1.99 11.95 -13.17
CA SER A 335 2.58 13.08 -13.91
C SER A 335 3.96 12.79 -14.48
N LYS A 336 4.70 11.86 -13.89
CA LYS A 336 6.04 11.45 -14.34
C LYS A 336 6.07 10.09 -15.03
N ASP A 337 4.90 9.45 -15.20
CA ASP A 337 4.80 8.05 -15.66
C ASP A 337 5.78 7.13 -14.92
N MET A 338 5.81 7.24 -13.58
CA MET A 338 6.89 6.71 -12.76
C MET A 338 6.39 5.81 -11.63
N ILE A 339 7.17 4.76 -11.35
CA ILE A 339 7.15 4.00 -10.08
C ILE A 339 8.51 4.15 -9.43
N LEU A 340 8.52 4.48 -8.13
CA LEU A 340 9.73 4.41 -7.32
C LEU A 340 9.51 3.43 -6.17
N VAL A 341 10.35 2.42 -6.07
CA VAL A 341 10.37 1.46 -4.96
C VAL A 341 11.58 1.75 -4.09
N ARG A 342 11.33 1.92 -2.80
CA ARG A 342 12.38 1.93 -1.77
C ARG A 342 12.12 0.81 -0.78
N LEU A 343 13.14 0.01 -0.51
CA LEU A 343 13.14 -0.99 0.55
C LEU A 343 14.28 -0.70 1.52
N GLY A 344 14.02 -0.78 2.84
CA GLY A 344 15.03 -0.37 3.81
C GLY A 344 14.69 -0.71 5.26
N GLU A 345 15.48 -0.17 6.18
CA GLU A 345 15.42 -0.38 7.63
C GLU A 345 15.50 0.97 8.34
N THR A 346 14.42 1.74 8.32
CA THR A 346 14.30 3.07 8.94
C THR A 346 13.28 3.03 10.09
N TYR A 347 13.72 3.20 11.32
CA TYR A 347 12.86 3.02 12.49
C TYR A 347 12.67 4.30 13.32
N ILE A 348 13.27 5.43 12.89
CA ILE A 348 13.31 6.67 13.69
C ILE A 348 12.58 7.81 12.99
N GLU A 349 12.97 8.20 11.80
CA GLU A 349 12.50 9.40 11.09
C GLU A 349 11.97 9.04 9.68
N GLU A 350 10.80 8.37 9.62
CA GLU A 350 10.21 7.95 8.34
C GLU A 350 9.88 9.12 7.41
N ASP A 351 9.59 10.32 7.95
CA ASP A 351 9.39 11.55 7.18
C ASP A 351 10.64 11.97 6.40
N LYS A 352 11.83 11.75 6.94
CA LYS A 352 13.10 12.00 6.24
C LYS A 352 13.29 11.11 5.02
N VAL A 353 12.78 9.89 5.08
CA VAL A 353 12.81 9.00 3.92
C VAL A 353 11.96 9.56 2.79
N ILE A 354 10.76 10.03 3.07
CA ILE A 354 9.88 10.62 2.05
C ILE A 354 10.50 11.91 1.48
N GLU A 355 11.10 12.78 2.30
CA GLU A 355 11.82 13.95 1.83
C GLU A 355 12.97 13.54 0.88
N ASN A 356 13.76 12.54 1.25
CA ASN A 356 14.85 12.03 0.39
C ASN A 356 14.31 11.43 -0.93
N LEU A 357 13.19 10.72 -0.91
CA LEU A 357 12.58 10.20 -2.13
C LEU A 357 12.06 11.34 -3.02
N ALA A 358 11.49 12.40 -2.45
CA ALA A 358 11.09 13.59 -3.19
C ALA A 358 12.32 14.30 -3.83
N ASP A 359 13.42 14.37 -3.10
CA ASP A 359 14.69 14.90 -3.63
C ASP A 359 15.23 14.07 -4.81
N ILE A 360 15.02 12.76 -4.82
CA ILE A 360 15.37 11.91 -5.98
C ILE A 360 14.44 12.19 -7.15
N ILE A 361 13.14 12.27 -6.91
CA ILE A 361 12.10 12.42 -7.94
C ILE A 361 12.20 13.76 -8.67
N GLN A 362 12.66 14.83 -8.02
CA GLN A 362 12.72 16.17 -8.60
C GLN A 362 13.60 16.27 -9.87
N PHE A 363 14.53 15.33 -10.08
CA PHE A 363 15.40 15.34 -11.27
C PHE A 363 14.73 14.76 -12.52
N PHE A 364 13.57 14.15 -12.39
CA PHE A 364 12.80 13.60 -13.50
C PHE A 364 11.74 14.61 -13.96
N GLU A 365 11.67 14.84 -15.26
CA GLU A 365 10.66 15.73 -15.83
C GLU A 365 9.27 15.12 -15.77
N ASP A 366 8.26 15.98 -15.76
CA ASP A 366 6.88 15.57 -15.97
C ASP A 366 6.68 15.18 -17.43
N VAL A 367 5.86 14.16 -17.68
CA VAL A 367 5.59 13.64 -19.04
C VAL A 367 4.14 13.89 -19.46
N ILE A 368 3.30 14.40 -18.54
CA ILE A 368 1.89 14.74 -18.73
C ILE A 368 1.65 16.18 -18.29
#